data_f4126005c86f659b8df02a055be34897
#
_entry.id   f4126005c86f659b8df02a055be34897
#
_cell.length_a   1.000
_cell.length_b   1.000
_cell.length_c   1.000
_cell.angle_alpha   90.00
_cell.angle_beta   90.00
_cell.angle_gamma   90.00
#
_symmetry.space_group_name_H-M   'P 1'
#
loop_
_entity.id
_entity.type
_entity.pdbx_description
1 polymer ?
#
loop_
_entity_poly.entity_id
_entity_poly.type
_entity_poly.pdbx_seq_one_letter_code
_entity_poly.pdbx_strand_id
1 'polypeptide(L)'
;MKLAFLVHTSRDYEEVIEMINQLTKQGDHVFIMINDNDLRDKVAFVYTDYLRVHVSRTQEYAQEGDLSLARGTIIQMKEAIEKDDFDYFINLTDGMMPLKSRSEIVAFLSEHEGKDFYYDATADYDQVVLNKKSKKYYPFTNALDFPRNNFLRSLSKASGSFFSMLGIRRKSEE
;
A
#
# COMPACT_ATOMS: atom_id res chain seq x y z
N MET A 1 12.14 -18.10 10.18
CA MET A 1 11.84 -16.76 9.64
C MET A 1 10.35 -16.55 9.64
N LYS A 2 9.86 -15.50 10.28
CA LYS A 2 8.46 -15.07 10.33
C LYS A 2 8.26 -13.93 9.33
N LEU A 3 7.30 -14.07 8.42
CA LEU A 3 6.98 -13.06 7.42
C LEU A 3 5.63 -12.41 7.72
N ALA A 4 5.54 -11.10 7.55
CA ALA A 4 4.30 -10.36 7.56
C ALA A 4 4.03 -9.77 6.18
N PHE A 5 2.93 -10.18 5.55
CA PHE A 5 2.45 -9.58 4.31
C PHE A 5 1.57 -8.37 4.65
N LEU A 6 1.97 -7.21 4.16
CA LEU A 6 1.24 -5.96 4.31
C LEU A 6 0.46 -5.70 3.02
N VAL A 7 -0.85 -5.90 3.06
CA VAL A 7 -1.69 -5.94 1.86
C VAL A 7 -2.61 -4.73 1.81
N HIS A 8 -2.56 -3.99 0.72
CA HIS A 8 -3.56 -2.99 0.36
C HIS A 8 -4.38 -3.48 -0.81
N THR A 9 -5.71 -3.51 -0.67
CA THR A 9 -6.58 -4.03 -1.74
C THR A 9 -7.89 -3.28 -1.89
N SER A 10 -8.35 -3.19 -3.14
CA SER A 10 -9.69 -2.76 -3.56
C SER A 10 -10.43 -3.86 -4.34
N ARG A 11 -9.88 -5.09 -4.32
CA ARG A 11 -10.42 -6.25 -5.02
C ARG A 11 -11.74 -6.72 -4.43
N ASP A 12 -12.46 -7.58 -5.16
CA ASP A 12 -13.68 -8.18 -4.68
C ASP A 12 -13.45 -9.24 -3.58
N TYR A 13 -14.55 -9.72 -3.01
CA TYR A 13 -14.52 -10.62 -1.86
C TYR A 13 -13.78 -11.93 -2.16
N GLU A 14 -14.07 -12.57 -3.28
CA GLU A 14 -13.52 -13.87 -3.66
C GLU A 14 -12.00 -13.78 -3.85
N GLU A 15 -11.52 -12.75 -4.55
CA GLU A 15 -10.08 -12.54 -4.76
C GLU A 15 -9.37 -12.27 -3.43
N VAL A 16 -9.96 -11.49 -2.53
CA VAL A 16 -9.38 -11.17 -1.21
C VAL A 16 -9.28 -12.42 -0.35
N ILE A 17 -10.33 -13.24 -0.27
CA ILE A 17 -10.32 -14.49 0.50
C ILE A 17 -9.28 -15.47 -0.05
N GLU A 18 -9.21 -15.65 -1.37
CA GLU A 18 -8.23 -16.53 -2.00
C GLU A 18 -6.80 -16.07 -1.70
N MET A 19 -6.53 -14.77 -1.83
CA MET A 19 -5.22 -14.18 -1.52
C MET A 19 -4.83 -14.43 -0.06
N ILE A 20 -5.72 -14.14 0.90
CA ILE A 20 -5.45 -14.36 2.33
C ILE A 20 -5.14 -15.84 2.58
N ASN A 21 -5.94 -16.76 2.05
CA ASN A 21 -5.75 -18.18 2.23
C ASN A 21 -4.41 -18.67 1.67
N GLN A 22 -4.01 -18.17 0.50
CA GLN A 22 -2.72 -18.52 -0.10
C GLN A 22 -1.55 -17.99 0.73
N LEU A 23 -1.59 -16.74 1.17
CA LEU A 23 -0.52 -16.11 1.94
C LEU A 23 -0.35 -16.73 3.33
N THR A 24 -1.45 -17.14 3.99
CA THR A 24 -1.41 -17.73 5.35
C THR A 24 -1.17 -19.23 5.37
N LYS A 25 -1.27 -19.90 4.22
CA LYS A 25 -1.20 -21.39 4.11
C LYS A 25 0.03 -22.00 4.77
N GLN A 26 1.16 -21.31 4.76
CA GLN A 26 2.43 -21.80 5.30
C GLN A 26 2.81 -21.15 6.64
N GLY A 27 1.86 -20.50 7.29
CA GLY A 27 2.02 -19.99 8.63
C GLY A 27 2.49 -18.54 8.75
N ASP A 28 2.53 -17.81 7.64
CA ASP A 28 2.84 -16.40 7.64
C ASP A 28 1.62 -15.55 8.05
N HIS A 29 1.85 -14.30 8.42
CA HIS A 29 0.81 -13.38 8.85
C HIS A 29 0.44 -12.42 7.71
N VAL A 30 -0.83 -12.06 7.65
CA VAL A 30 -1.37 -11.07 6.70
C VAL A 30 -1.99 -9.93 7.49
N PHE A 31 -1.51 -8.72 7.23
CA PHE A 31 -2.10 -7.45 7.68
C PHE A 31 -2.74 -6.82 6.46
N ILE A 32 -4.07 -6.74 6.45
CA ILE A 32 -4.81 -6.32 5.26
C ILE A 32 -5.61 -5.05 5.51
N MET A 33 -5.47 -4.10 4.62
CA MET A 33 -6.25 -2.87 4.56
C MET A 33 -7.10 -2.88 3.30
N ILE A 34 -8.42 -2.80 3.46
CA ILE A 34 -9.40 -2.93 2.39
C ILE A 34 -10.08 -1.58 2.19
N ASN A 35 -10.08 -1.05 0.97
CA ASN A 35 -10.63 0.26 0.66
C ASN A 35 -12.16 0.34 0.78
N ASP A 36 -12.87 -0.77 0.63
CA ASP A 36 -14.32 -0.85 0.78
C ASP A 36 -14.71 -1.25 2.20
N ASN A 37 -15.57 -0.46 2.86
CA ASN A 37 -15.97 -0.68 4.24
C ASN A 37 -16.81 -1.94 4.42
N ASP A 38 -17.75 -2.18 3.51
CA ASP A 38 -18.67 -3.33 3.61
C ASP A 38 -17.89 -4.63 3.40
N LEU A 39 -16.96 -4.61 2.45
CA LEU A 39 -16.07 -5.73 2.20
C LEU A 39 -15.12 -5.96 3.39
N ARG A 40 -14.52 -4.91 3.94
CA ARG A 40 -13.66 -5.01 5.13
C ARG A 40 -14.39 -5.68 6.28
N ASP A 41 -15.62 -5.25 6.58
CA ASP A 41 -16.39 -5.76 7.71
C ASP A 41 -16.77 -7.24 7.50
N LYS A 42 -17.08 -7.64 6.26
CA LYS A 42 -17.29 -9.05 5.89
C LYS A 42 -16.02 -9.89 6.10
N VAL A 43 -14.88 -9.42 5.61
CA VAL A 43 -13.59 -10.12 5.76
C VAL A 43 -13.18 -10.18 7.22
N ALA A 44 -13.33 -9.10 8.00
CA ALA A 44 -13.04 -9.08 9.42
C ALA A 44 -13.91 -10.08 10.20
N PHE A 45 -15.18 -10.22 9.83
CA PHE A 45 -16.07 -11.21 10.43
C PHE A 45 -15.62 -12.65 10.15
N VAL A 46 -15.25 -12.96 8.91
CA VAL A 46 -14.79 -14.31 8.51
C VAL A 46 -13.51 -14.70 9.24
N TYR A 47 -12.60 -13.76 9.44
CA TYR A 47 -11.29 -14.03 10.05
C TYR A 47 -11.19 -13.61 11.52
N THR A 48 -12.30 -13.39 12.22
CA THR A 48 -12.32 -12.95 13.63
C THR A 48 -11.45 -13.81 14.55
N ASP A 49 -11.47 -15.14 14.36
CA ASP A 49 -10.75 -16.11 15.18
C ASP A 49 -9.42 -16.60 14.56
N TYR A 50 -9.00 -15.99 13.45
CA TYR A 50 -7.77 -16.39 12.77
C TYR A 50 -6.58 -15.57 13.30
N LEU A 51 -5.67 -16.25 14.00
CA LEU A 51 -4.51 -15.62 14.64
C LEU A 51 -3.53 -14.94 13.67
N ARG A 52 -3.56 -15.32 12.39
CA ARG A 52 -2.60 -14.86 11.36
C ARG A 52 -3.19 -13.87 10.36
N VAL A 53 -4.46 -13.55 10.50
CA VAL A 53 -5.12 -12.57 9.62
C VAL A 53 -5.55 -11.38 10.45
N HIS A 54 -5.05 -10.22 10.09
CA HIS A 54 -5.27 -8.96 10.79
C HIS A 54 -5.87 -7.96 9.81
N VAL A 55 -7.17 -7.71 9.96
CA VAL A 55 -7.85 -6.69 9.16
C VAL A 55 -7.68 -5.35 9.88
N SER A 56 -7.02 -4.39 9.23
CA SER A 56 -6.75 -3.07 9.80
C SER A 56 -8.03 -2.33 10.13
N ARG A 57 -8.11 -1.83 11.36
CA ARG A 57 -9.24 -0.99 11.82
C ARG A 57 -9.08 0.45 11.38
N THR A 58 -7.85 0.94 11.34
CA THR A 58 -7.51 2.25 10.82
C THR A 58 -7.50 2.19 9.31
N GLN A 59 -8.21 3.11 8.67
CA GLN A 59 -8.29 3.13 7.20
C GLN A 59 -7.54 4.31 6.62
N GLU A 60 -6.68 4.01 5.67
CA GLU A 60 -6.20 4.96 4.67
C GLU A 60 -6.65 4.47 3.30
N TYR A 61 -7.51 5.23 2.67
CA TYR A 61 -7.96 4.91 1.31
C TYR A 61 -6.83 5.12 0.32
N ALA A 62 -6.18 4.02 -0.06
CA ALA A 62 -5.07 4.07 -1.00
C ALA A 62 -5.50 4.65 -2.35
N GLN A 63 -4.81 5.69 -2.79
CA GLN A 63 -5.01 6.32 -4.09
C GLN A 63 -3.70 6.41 -4.86
N GLU A 64 -3.81 6.17 -6.15
CA GLU A 64 -2.69 6.42 -7.05
C GLU A 64 -2.32 7.90 -7.08
N GLY A 65 -1.07 8.20 -6.82
CA GLY A 65 -0.48 9.54 -6.96
C GLY A 65 -0.50 10.40 -5.70
N ASP A 66 -0.88 9.83 -4.54
CA ASP A 66 -0.74 10.51 -3.25
C ASP A 66 0.04 9.65 -2.22
N LEU A 67 0.12 10.11 -0.97
CA LEU A 67 0.85 9.42 0.09
C LEU A 67 -0.01 8.40 0.87
N SER A 68 -1.26 8.18 0.50
CA SER A 68 -2.17 7.32 1.25
C SER A 68 -1.68 5.87 1.32
N LEU A 69 -1.16 5.32 0.21
CA LEU A 69 -0.58 3.99 0.19
C LEU A 69 0.61 3.86 1.17
N ALA A 70 1.52 4.83 1.17
CA ALA A 70 2.67 4.83 2.07
C ALA A 70 2.24 4.96 3.54
N ARG A 71 1.26 5.83 3.84
CA ARG A 71 0.70 5.97 5.19
C ARG A 71 0.03 4.69 5.66
N GLY A 72 -0.76 4.06 4.80
CA GLY A 72 -1.40 2.78 5.11
C GLY A 72 -0.39 1.67 5.38
N THR A 73 0.68 1.58 4.59
CA THR A 73 1.79 0.65 4.85
C THR A 73 2.43 0.88 6.22
N ILE A 74 2.66 2.15 6.61
CA ILE A 74 3.22 2.47 7.94
C ILE A 74 2.25 2.07 9.07
N ILE A 75 0.94 2.26 8.89
CA ILE A 75 -0.08 1.82 9.84
C ILE A 75 -0.02 0.30 10.00
N GLN A 76 -0.02 -0.45 8.91
CA GLN A 76 0.07 -1.91 8.94
C GLN A 76 1.37 -2.41 9.58
N MET A 77 2.52 -1.74 9.32
CA MET A 77 3.78 -2.05 10.00
C MET A 77 3.68 -1.87 11.52
N LYS A 78 3.05 -0.78 11.98
CA LYS A 78 2.84 -0.55 13.43
C LYS A 78 1.94 -1.63 14.03
N GLU A 79 0.82 -1.95 13.38
CA GLU A 79 -0.08 -3.01 13.81
C GLU A 79 0.64 -4.37 13.87
N ALA A 80 1.54 -4.64 12.94
CA ALA A 80 2.32 -5.87 12.90
C ALA A 80 3.34 -5.95 14.05
N ILE A 81 4.10 -4.89 14.30
CA ILE A 81 5.09 -4.82 15.38
C ILE A 81 4.43 -4.98 16.76
N GLU A 82 3.19 -4.49 16.92
CA GLU A 82 2.42 -4.67 18.16
C GLU A 82 1.93 -6.12 18.37
N LYS A 83 1.92 -6.94 17.32
CA LYS A 83 1.42 -8.32 17.38
C LYS A 83 2.50 -9.36 17.60
N ASP A 84 3.63 -9.24 16.92
CA ASP A 84 4.73 -10.21 17.01
C ASP A 84 6.01 -9.60 16.41
N ASP A 85 7.16 -10.25 16.68
CA ASP A 85 8.44 -9.95 16.04
C ASP A 85 8.50 -10.64 14.67
N PHE A 86 8.51 -9.85 13.60
CA PHE A 86 8.66 -10.32 12.23
C PHE A 86 10.06 -10.02 11.70
N ASP A 87 10.62 -10.99 10.99
CA ASP A 87 11.93 -10.85 10.36
C ASP A 87 11.86 -9.94 9.12
N TYR A 88 10.75 -10.03 8.36
CA TYR A 88 10.52 -9.21 7.17
C TYR A 88 9.07 -8.81 6.99
N PHE A 89 8.87 -7.59 6.47
CA PHE A 89 7.60 -7.07 5.98
C PHE A 89 7.60 -7.09 4.45
N ILE A 90 6.57 -7.70 3.84
CA ILE A 90 6.43 -7.80 2.39
C ILE A 90 5.19 -7.02 1.96
N ASN A 91 5.39 -5.92 1.23
CA ASN A 91 4.30 -5.09 0.73
C ASN A 91 3.67 -5.70 -0.52
N LEU A 92 2.35 -5.82 -0.51
CA LEU A 92 1.55 -6.25 -1.65
C LEU A 92 0.41 -5.26 -1.89
N THR A 93 0.16 -4.97 -3.15
CA THR A 93 -1.00 -4.16 -3.58
C THR A 93 -1.86 -4.98 -4.53
N ASP A 94 -2.96 -4.41 -4.99
CA ASP A 94 -3.90 -5.05 -5.91
C ASP A 94 -3.22 -5.83 -7.04
N GLY A 95 -3.57 -7.12 -7.16
CA GLY A 95 -3.07 -8.01 -8.19
C GLY A 95 -1.65 -8.55 -7.98
N MET A 96 -1.01 -8.22 -6.86
CA MET A 96 0.30 -8.75 -6.52
C MET A 96 0.19 -10.03 -5.70
N MET A 97 0.93 -11.04 -6.11
CA MET A 97 1.12 -12.29 -5.36
C MET A 97 2.58 -12.72 -5.49
N PRO A 98 3.13 -13.36 -4.46
CA PRO A 98 4.45 -13.96 -4.56
C PRO A 98 4.50 -15.01 -5.68
N LEU A 99 5.46 -14.88 -6.60
CA LEU A 99 5.65 -15.84 -7.69
C LEU A 99 6.51 -17.05 -7.27
N LYS A 100 7.25 -16.90 -6.17
CA LYS A 100 8.11 -17.94 -5.62
C LYS A 100 7.44 -18.65 -4.46
N SER A 101 7.81 -19.89 -4.24
CA SER A 101 7.39 -20.61 -3.04
C SER A 101 7.94 -19.94 -1.77
N ARG A 102 7.26 -20.15 -0.64
CA ARG A 102 7.74 -19.62 0.65
C ARG A 102 9.17 -20.06 0.96
N SER A 103 9.52 -21.29 0.65
CA SER A 103 10.87 -21.83 0.89
C SER A 103 11.92 -21.07 0.08
N GLU A 104 11.65 -20.74 -1.18
CA GLU A 104 12.55 -19.95 -2.02
C GLU A 104 12.67 -18.52 -1.52
N ILE A 105 11.55 -17.90 -1.07
CA ILE A 105 11.56 -16.55 -0.49
C ILE A 105 12.41 -16.54 0.78
N VAL A 106 12.18 -17.48 1.69
CA VAL A 106 12.93 -17.59 2.94
C VAL A 106 14.42 -17.84 2.69
N ALA A 107 14.75 -18.71 1.73
CA ALA A 107 16.15 -18.96 1.36
C ALA A 107 16.82 -17.69 0.85
N PHE A 108 16.17 -16.96 -0.05
CA PHE A 108 16.68 -15.70 -0.58
C PHE A 108 16.86 -14.64 0.51
N LEU A 109 15.88 -14.47 1.40
CA LEU A 109 15.98 -13.50 2.49
C LEU A 109 17.05 -13.88 3.51
N SER A 110 17.23 -15.17 3.79
CA SER A 110 18.27 -15.65 4.69
C SER A 110 19.68 -15.45 4.12
N GLU A 111 19.87 -15.62 2.81
CA GLU A 111 21.13 -15.33 2.12
C GLU A 111 21.50 -13.83 2.15
N HIS A 112 20.46 -12.98 2.29
CA HIS A 112 20.61 -11.53 2.26
C HIS A 112 20.16 -10.89 3.58
N GLU A 113 20.38 -11.54 4.69
CA GLU A 113 19.97 -11.06 6.01
C GLU A 113 20.43 -9.61 6.28
N GLY A 114 19.53 -8.80 6.84
CA GLY A 114 19.77 -7.39 7.15
C GLY A 114 19.73 -6.45 5.96
N LYS A 115 19.28 -6.92 4.78
CA LYS A 115 19.06 -6.06 3.61
C LYS A 115 17.59 -5.79 3.37
N ASP A 116 17.28 -4.56 2.98
CA ASP A 116 15.99 -4.17 2.47
C ASP A 116 15.96 -4.27 0.95
N PHE A 117 14.80 -4.63 0.40
CA PHE A 117 14.60 -4.78 -1.04
C PHE A 117 13.50 -3.84 -1.51
N TYR A 118 13.79 -3.09 -2.54
CA TYR A 118 12.81 -2.23 -3.20
C TYR A 118 13.03 -2.23 -4.70
N TYR A 119 11.95 -2.04 -5.42
CA TYR A 119 12.01 -1.83 -6.86
C TYR A 119 12.04 -0.33 -7.15
N ASP A 120 13.11 0.11 -7.79
CA ASP A 120 13.21 1.50 -8.25
C ASP A 120 12.51 1.66 -9.59
N ALA A 121 11.21 2.00 -9.54
CA ALA A 121 10.43 2.29 -10.74
C ALA A 121 10.91 3.54 -11.50
N THR A 122 11.79 4.36 -10.90
CA THR A 122 12.28 5.57 -11.58
C THR A 122 13.19 5.25 -12.75
N ALA A 123 13.83 4.07 -12.75
CA ALA A 123 14.68 3.61 -13.84
C ALA A 123 13.89 3.36 -15.15
N ASP A 124 12.60 3.01 -15.04
CA ASP A 124 11.74 2.69 -16.18
C ASP A 124 11.00 3.93 -16.72
N TYR A 125 11.05 5.06 -16.02
CA TYR A 125 10.37 6.29 -16.43
C TYR A 125 11.34 7.32 -16.97
N ASP A 126 10.93 8.03 -18.03
CA ASP A 126 11.64 9.21 -18.50
C ASP A 126 11.77 10.22 -17.34
N GLN A 127 13.00 10.51 -16.95
CA GLN A 127 13.36 11.46 -15.89
C GLN A 127 12.71 12.84 -16.08
N VAL A 128 12.46 13.25 -17.33
CA VAL A 128 11.76 14.49 -17.67
C VAL A 128 10.30 14.44 -17.21
N VAL A 129 9.64 13.29 -17.37
CA VAL A 129 8.25 13.09 -16.93
C VAL A 129 8.16 13.06 -15.42
N LEU A 130 9.09 12.34 -14.73
CA LEU A 130 9.16 12.30 -13.26
C LEU A 130 9.40 13.69 -12.69
N ASN A 131 10.37 14.44 -13.21
CA ASN A 131 10.67 15.82 -12.78
C ASN A 131 9.49 16.76 -13.00
N LYS A 132 8.70 16.59 -14.06
CA LYS A 132 7.48 17.38 -14.27
C LYS A 132 6.39 17.05 -13.27
N LYS A 133 6.20 15.75 -12.94
CA LYS A 133 5.20 15.30 -11.97
C LYS A 133 5.56 15.69 -10.54
N SER A 134 6.81 15.52 -10.13
CA SER A 134 7.29 15.82 -8.77
C SER A 134 7.23 17.31 -8.43
N LYS A 135 7.40 18.20 -9.42
CA LYS A 135 7.35 19.67 -9.24
C LYS A 135 5.93 20.26 -9.26
N LYS A 136 4.91 19.47 -9.59
CA LYS A 136 3.53 19.95 -9.56
C LYS A 136 3.03 20.06 -8.12
N TYR A 137 2.47 21.21 -7.80
CA TYR A 137 1.76 21.43 -6.54
C TYR A 137 0.28 21.11 -6.73
N TYR A 138 -0.24 20.18 -5.93
CA TYR A 138 -1.66 19.85 -5.88
C TYR A 138 -2.23 20.34 -4.55
N PRO A 139 -2.81 21.57 -4.49
CA PRO A 139 -3.50 22.00 -3.29
C PRO A 139 -4.71 21.10 -3.11
N PHE A 140 -5.14 20.87 -1.91
CA PHE A 140 -6.33 20.09 -1.55
C PHE A 140 -6.16 18.56 -1.40
N THR A 141 -5.02 17.97 -1.71
CA THR A 141 -4.84 16.52 -1.53
C THR A 141 -4.90 16.04 -0.08
N ASN A 142 -4.67 16.97 0.88
CA ASN A 142 -4.65 16.63 2.31
C ASN A 142 -5.88 17.11 3.09
N ALA A 143 -6.81 17.84 2.47
CA ALA A 143 -7.81 18.59 3.24
C ALA A 143 -9.22 18.02 3.20
N LEU A 144 -9.52 17.07 2.32
CA LEU A 144 -10.87 16.59 2.09
C LEU A 144 -10.82 15.08 1.80
N ASP A 145 -11.93 14.39 2.02
CA ASP A 145 -12.21 13.02 1.56
C ASP A 145 -12.05 12.91 0.02
N PHE A 146 -10.83 13.18 -0.41
CA PHE A 146 -10.42 13.32 -1.80
C PHE A 146 -10.71 12.07 -2.66
N PRO A 147 -10.71 10.83 -2.08
CA PRO A 147 -10.88 9.62 -2.84
C PRO A 147 -12.26 9.45 -3.48
N ARG A 148 -13.30 9.88 -2.83
CA ARG A 148 -14.68 9.55 -3.21
C ARG A 148 -15.33 10.53 -4.18
N ASN A 149 -14.78 11.72 -4.38
CA ASN A 149 -15.43 12.75 -5.17
C ASN A 149 -14.66 13.06 -6.47
N ASN A 150 -15.14 12.52 -7.59
CA ASN A 150 -14.57 12.76 -8.91
C ASN A 150 -14.50 14.25 -9.28
N PHE A 151 -15.39 15.07 -8.76
CA PHE A 151 -15.38 16.53 -8.96
C PHE A 151 -14.17 17.17 -8.26
N LEU A 152 -13.90 16.80 -7.01
CA LEU A 152 -12.74 17.30 -6.27
C LEU A 152 -11.42 16.84 -6.90
N ARG A 153 -11.37 15.61 -7.42
CA ARG A 153 -10.19 15.11 -8.18
C ARG A 153 -9.96 15.94 -9.43
N SER A 154 -11.01 16.25 -10.19
CA SER A 154 -10.92 17.09 -11.37
C SER A 154 -10.52 18.51 -11.02
N LEU A 155 -11.07 19.08 -9.95
CA LEU A 155 -10.74 20.41 -9.45
C LEU A 155 -9.28 20.49 -8.99
N SER A 156 -8.78 19.47 -8.29
CA SER A 156 -7.37 19.41 -7.88
C SER A 156 -6.41 19.32 -9.08
N LYS A 157 -6.75 18.51 -10.09
CA LYS A 157 -5.96 18.44 -11.33
C LYS A 157 -5.95 19.78 -12.08
N ALA A 158 -7.10 20.43 -12.18
CA ALA A 158 -7.23 21.74 -12.82
C ALA A 158 -6.45 22.82 -12.04
N SER A 159 -6.58 22.85 -10.71
CA SER A 159 -5.85 23.80 -9.87
C SER A 159 -4.34 23.54 -9.92
N GLY A 160 -3.87 22.29 -9.93
CA GLY A 160 -2.46 21.97 -10.09
C GLY A 160 -1.87 22.48 -11.41
N SER A 161 -2.66 22.43 -12.49
CA SER A 161 -2.26 23.01 -13.79
C SER A 161 -2.22 24.54 -13.74
N PHE A 162 -3.20 25.18 -13.10
CA PHE A 162 -3.26 26.62 -12.92
C PHE A 162 -2.09 27.14 -12.08
N PHE A 163 -1.78 26.50 -10.94
CA PHE A 163 -0.63 26.88 -10.12
C PHE A 163 0.70 26.67 -10.84
N SER A 164 0.80 25.63 -11.65
CA SER A 164 1.99 25.41 -12.49
C SER A 164 2.17 26.54 -13.53
N MET A 165 1.07 27.07 -14.10
CA MET A 165 1.09 28.18 -15.03
C MET A 165 1.51 29.50 -14.36
N LEU A 166 1.15 29.69 -13.08
CA LEU A 166 1.58 30.80 -12.25
C LEU A 166 3.01 30.66 -11.68
N GLY A 167 3.74 29.64 -12.09
CA GLY A 167 5.10 29.38 -11.61
C GLY A 167 5.19 28.84 -10.17
N ILE A 168 4.05 28.54 -9.53
CA ILE A 168 4.03 27.97 -8.18
C ILE A 168 4.37 26.48 -8.29
N ARG A 169 5.52 26.11 -7.76
CA ARG A 169 6.04 24.75 -7.78
C ARG A 169 6.25 24.23 -6.36
N ARG A 170 6.18 22.92 -6.18
CA ARG A 170 6.59 22.27 -4.94
C ARG A 170 8.10 22.50 -4.75
N LYS A 171 8.52 22.97 -3.56
CA LYS A 171 9.94 22.94 -3.21
C LYS A 171 10.34 21.48 -3.05
N SER A 172 11.21 20.96 -3.91
CA SER A 172 11.96 19.75 -3.62
C SER A 172 13.09 20.16 -2.68
N GLU A 173 13.14 19.60 -1.47
CA GLU A 173 14.38 19.58 -0.72
C GLU A 173 15.33 18.65 -1.47
N GLU A 174 16.49 19.17 -1.84
CA GLU A 174 17.61 18.39 -2.39
C GLU A 174 18.24 17.54 -1.30
#